data_113a1b130702bcc87d9b047dbbb2e43b
#
_entry.id   113a1b130702bcc87d9b047dbbb2e43b
#
_cell.length_a   1.000
_cell.length_b   1.000
_cell.length_c   1.000
_cell.angle_alpha   90.00
_cell.angle_beta   90.00
_cell.angle_gamma   90.00
#
_symmetry.space_group_name_H-M   'P 1'
#
loop_
_entity.id
_entity.type
_entity.pdbx_description
1 polymer ?
#
loop_
_entity_poly.entity_id
_entity_poly.type
_entity_poly.pdbx_seq_one_letter_code
_entity_poly.pdbx_strand_id
1 'polypeptide(L)'
;MPGFPNIVRNLPEADHPFRDIRLWLLRGPTASAIFVEADADSVVPEHTHGAQWGFVVSGELVLTIGVKTRTYRPGEEYLIPAGVPHAAKLRAGVRVIDFFDDPNRYRPKAR
;
A
#
# COMPACT_ATOMS: atom_id res chain seq x y z
N MET A 1 4.13 -6.20 17.18
CA MET A 1 4.95 -6.30 15.94
C MET A 1 5.71 -5.00 15.72
N PRO A 2 6.99 -5.07 15.43
CA PRO A 2 7.71 -3.86 15.06
C PRO A 2 7.17 -3.31 13.74
N GLY A 3 7.06 -2.02 13.66
CA GLY A 3 6.76 -1.35 12.41
C GLY A 3 7.99 -1.24 11.51
N PHE A 4 7.87 -0.46 10.44
CA PHE A 4 9.02 -0.14 9.62
C PHE A 4 10.09 0.59 10.43
N PRO A 5 11.37 0.42 10.10
CA PRO A 5 12.45 1.11 10.79
C PRO A 5 12.43 2.62 10.52
N ASN A 6 13.17 3.36 11.32
CA ASN A 6 13.19 4.82 11.23
C ASN A 6 13.61 5.35 9.85
N ILE A 7 14.44 4.63 9.13
CA ILE A 7 14.84 5.04 7.78
C ILE A 7 13.62 5.16 6.84
N VAL A 8 12.59 4.36 7.07
CA VAL A 8 11.32 4.45 6.36
C VAL A 8 10.41 5.49 7.03
N ARG A 9 10.30 5.44 8.36
CA ARG A 9 9.36 6.30 9.09
C ARG A 9 9.77 7.78 9.06
N ASN A 10 11.00 8.09 8.67
CA ASN A 10 11.46 9.46 8.44
C ASN A 10 11.11 9.98 7.04
N LEU A 11 10.58 9.14 6.16
CA LEU A 11 10.06 9.61 4.89
C LEU A 11 8.80 10.46 5.09
N PRO A 12 8.44 11.32 4.13
CA PRO A 12 7.18 12.04 4.21
C PRO A 12 5.99 11.07 4.32
N GLU A 13 5.03 11.39 5.17
CA GLU A 13 3.77 10.66 5.18
C GLU A 13 2.93 11.08 3.97
N ALA A 14 2.25 10.10 3.38
CA ALA A 14 1.34 10.35 2.28
C ALA A 14 0.00 10.86 2.80
N ASP A 15 -0.63 11.78 2.06
CA ASP A 15 -1.99 12.21 2.32
C ASP A 15 -2.96 11.15 1.82
N HIS A 16 -3.86 10.68 2.69
CA HIS A 16 -4.85 9.66 2.34
C HIS A 16 -6.02 9.66 3.33
N PRO A 17 -7.18 9.15 2.91
CA PRO A 17 -8.39 9.15 3.76
C PRO A 17 -8.58 7.88 4.58
N PHE A 18 -7.68 6.89 4.51
CA PHE A 18 -7.90 5.58 5.11
C PHE A 18 -7.67 5.59 6.61
N ARG A 19 -8.56 4.90 7.36
CA ARG A 19 -8.44 4.76 8.81
C ARG A 19 -7.40 3.72 9.18
N ASP A 20 -6.66 4.00 10.25
CA ASP A 20 -5.73 3.07 10.89
C ASP A 20 -4.64 2.54 9.95
N ILE A 21 -4.39 3.26 8.87
CA ILE A 21 -3.34 2.96 7.89
C ILE A 21 -2.36 4.11 7.88
N ARG A 22 -1.08 3.78 7.96
CA ARG A 22 0.02 4.74 7.78
C ARG A 22 0.70 4.45 6.46
N LEU A 23 0.93 5.50 5.68
CA LEU A 23 1.63 5.43 4.40
C LEU A 23 2.81 6.39 4.44
N TRP A 24 4.01 5.87 4.18
CA TRP A 24 5.20 6.71 3.95
C TRP A 24 5.51 6.69 2.46
N LEU A 25 5.92 7.84 1.93
CA LEU A 25 6.00 8.09 0.49
C LEU A 25 7.44 8.31 0.04
N LEU A 26 7.84 7.60 -1.00
CA LEU A 26 9.10 7.83 -1.71
C LEU A 26 8.77 8.06 -3.18
N ARG A 27 9.13 9.24 -3.70
CA ARG A 27 8.84 9.59 -5.08
C ARG A 27 10.11 9.69 -5.90
N GLY A 28 10.05 9.15 -7.11
CA GLY A 28 11.07 9.32 -8.12
C GLY A 28 10.53 10.09 -9.33
N PRO A 29 11.32 10.24 -10.39
CA PRO A 29 10.88 10.99 -11.57
C PRO A 29 9.81 10.31 -12.40
N THR A 30 9.75 8.96 -12.35
CA THR A 30 8.81 8.19 -13.19
C THR A 30 7.88 7.29 -12.38
N ALA A 31 8.11 7.15 -11.08
CA ALA A 31 7.39 6.19 -10.25
C ALA A 31 7.36 6.67 -8.80
N SER A 32 6.53 6.03 -8.00
CA SER A 32 6.50 6.24 -6.56
C SER A 32 6.37 4.91 -5.83
N ALA A 33 6.75 4.93 -4.56
CA ALA A 33 6.57 3.79 -3.67
C ALA A 33 5.92 4.26 -2.38
N ILE A 34 5.10 3.41 -1.80
CA ILE A 34 4.56 3.62 -0.46
C ILE A 34 4.89 2.43 0.44
N PHE A 35 5.17 2.76 1.69
CA PHE A 35 5.40 1.80 2.76
C PHE A 35 4.16 1.85 3.66
N VAL A 36 3.45 0.73 3.75
CA VAL A 36 2.11 0.67 4.35
C VAL A 36 2.16 -0.10 5.65
N GLU A 37 1.60 0.48 6.72
CA GLU A 37 1.37 -0.22 7.99
C GLU A 37 -0.10 -0.08 8.37
N ALA A 38 -0.72 -1.16 8.81
CA ALA A 38 -2.05 -1.11 9.38
C ALA A 38 -1.97 -1.25 10.90
N ASP A 39 -2.47 -0.25 11.63
CA ASP A 39 -2.49 -0.27 13.10
C ASP A 39 -3.64 -1.13 13.64
N ALA A 40 -4.67 -1.34 12.82
CA ALA A 40 -5.82 -2.19 13.11
C ALA A 40 -6.31 -2.79 11.80
N ASP A 41 -7.24 -3.75 11.88
CA ASP A 41 -7.89 -4.27 10.68
C ASP A 41 -8.55 -3.11 9.94
N SER A 42 -8.21 -2.96 8.66
CA SER A 42 -8.55 -1.79 7.86
C SER A 42 -9.00 -2.19 6.47
N VAL A 43 -9.69 -1.29 5.80
CA VAL A 43 -10.21 -1.52 4.46
C VAL A 43 -9.79 -0.39 3.54
N VAL A 44 -9.31 -0.74 2.35
CA VAL A 44 -9.19 0.19 1.23
C VAL A 44 -10.31 -0.16 0.25
N PRO A 45 -11.30 0.72 0.08
CA PRO A 45 -12.43 0.45 -0.81
C PRO A 45 -12.01 0.28 -2.25
N GLU A 46 -12.87 -0.36 -3.04
CA GLU A 46 -12.62 -0.56 -4.46
C GLU A 46 -12.32 0.76 -5.18
N HIS A 47 -11.26 0.75 -5.98
CA HIS A 47 -10.82 1.91 -6.75
C HIS A 47 -9.99 1.45 -7.94
N THR A 48 -9.66 2.39 -8.81
CA THR A 48 -8.78 2.17 -9.97
C THR A 48 -7.73 3.27 -10.04
N HIS A 49 -6.59 2.95 -10.63
CA HIS A 49 -5.51 3.87 -10.95
C HIS A 49 -4.55 3.19 -11.94
N GLY A 50 -3.37 3.75 -12.17
CA GLY A 50 -2.33 3.13 -13.00
C GLY A 50 -1.80 1.82 -12.42
N ALA A 51 -0.81 1.23 -13.07
CA ALA A 51 -0.27 -0.06 -12.65
C ALA A 51 0.38 0.01 -11.27
N GLN A 52 0.24 -1.07 -10.51
CA GLN A 52 0.78 -1.20 -9.17
C GLN A 52 1.42 -2.57 -9.00
N TRP A 53 2.60 -2.61 -8.43
CA TRP A 53 3.26 -3.84 -8.01
C TRP A 53 3.61 -3.74 -6.53
N GLY A 54 3.37 -4.79 -5.77
CA GLY A 54 3.68 -4.77 -4.35
C GLY A 54 3.97 -6.14 -3.79
N PHE A 55 4.39 -6.15 -2.51
CA PHE A 55 4.63 -7.40 -1.80
C PHE A 55 4.42 -7.20 -0.30
N VAL A 56 4.16 -8.30 0.39
CA VAL A 56 3.93 -8.31 1.83
C VAL A 56 5.25 -8.51 2.56
N VAL A 57 5.56 -7.61 3.49
CA VAL A 57 6.72 -7.70 4.37
C VAL A 57 6.40 -8.52 5.61
N SER A 58 5.23 -8.27 6.21
CA SER A 58 4.77 -9.00 7.39
C SER A 58 3.23 -9.00 7.44
N GLY A 59 2.65 -9.94 8.16
CA GLY A 59 1.21 -10.02 8.35
C GLY A 59 0.48 -10.57 7.14
N GLU A 60 -0.79 -10.21 7.00
CA GLU A 60 -1.65 -10.70 5.92
C GLU A 60 -2.40 -9.56 5.24
N LEU A 61 -2.43 -9.63 3.91
CA LEU A 61 -3.18 -8.72 3.05
C LEU A 61 -4.19 -9.54 2.25
N VAL A 62 -5.47 -9.20 2.34
CA VAL A 62 -6.50 -9.78 1.49
C VAL A 62 -6.79 -8.81 0.36
N LEU A 63 -6.50 -9.23 -0.86
CA LEU A 63 -6.58 -8.35 -2.03
C LEU A 63 -7.57 -8.92 -3.02
N THR A 64 -8.53 -8.10 -3.44
CA THR A 64 -9.46 -8.42 -4.53
C THR A 64 -9.04 -7.63 -5.75
N ILE A 65 -8.64 -8.33 -6.81
CA ILE A 65 -8.24 -7.73 -8.09
C ILE A 65 -9.24 -8.21 -9.14
N GLY A 66 -10.01 -7.28 -9.69
CA GLY A 66 -11.13 -7.64 -10.55
C GLY A 66 -12.13 -8.47 -9.76
N VAL A 67 -12.31 -9.74 -10.14
CA VAL A 67 -13.26 -10.66 -9.48
C VAL A 67 -12.57 -11.68 -8.59
N LYS A 68 -11.24 -11.65 -8.49
CA LYS A 68 -10.48 -12.67 -7.73
C LYS A 68 -10.00 -12.11 -6.40
N THR A 69 -10.29 -12.82 -5.33
CA THR A 69 -9.82 -12.50 -3.97
C THR A 69 -8.77 -13.52 -3.55
N ARG A 70 -7.66 -13.01 -3.04
CA ARG A 70 -6.58 -13.86 -2.53
C ARG A 70 -5.96 -13.23 -1.28
N THR A 71 -5.53 -14.08 -0.34
CA THR A 71 -4.74 -13.66 0.81
C THR A 71 -3.26 -13.77 0.45
N TYR A 72 -2.53 -12.68 0.67
CA TYR A 72 -1.08 -12.60 0.47
C TYR A 72 -0.37 -12.58 1.82
N ARG A 73 0.70 -13.35 1.92
CA ARG A 73 1.52 -13.53 3.12
C ARG A 73 2.95 -13.06 2.88
N PRO A 74 3.78 -12.96 3.91
CA PRO A 74 5.14 -12.42 3.77
C PRO A 74 5.92 -13.08 2.63
N GLY A 75 6.55 -12.25 1.79
CA GLY A 75 7.31 -12.67 0.63
C GLY A 75 6.49 -12.87 -0.64
N GLU A 76 5.17 -12.84 -0.55
CA GLU A 76 4.31 -12.96 -1.73
C GLU A 76 4.09 -11.60 -2.39
N GLU A 77 4.06 -11.59 -3.71
CA GLU A 77 3.93 -10.37 -4.49
C GLU A 77 2.68 -10.39 -5.36
N TYR A 78 2.27 -9.22 -5.82
CA TYR A 78 1.11 -9.05 -6.68
C TYR A 78 1.36 -7.94 -7.69
N LEU A 79 0.68 -8.07 -8.83
CA LEU A 79 0.64 -7.03 -9.86
C LEU A 79 -0.81 -6.68 -10.13
N ILE A 80 -1.12 -5.39 -10.07
CA ILE A 80 -2.44 -4.88 -10.41
C ILE A 80 -2.30 -4.08 -11.70
N PRO A 81 -2.83 -4.58 -12.84
CA PRO A 81 -2.76 -3.85 -14.10
C PRO A 81 -3.51 -2.52 -14.02
N ALA A 82 -3.07 -1.56 -14.82
CA ALA A 82 -3.72 -0.25 -14.91
C ALA A 82 -5.21 -0.40 -15.21
N GLY A 83 -6.04 0.36 -14.47
CA GLY A 83 -7.49 0.42 -14.70
C GLY A 83 -8.29 -0.76 -14.15
N VAL A 84 -7.66 -1.78 -13.60
CA VAL A 84 -8.39 -2.91 -13.01
C VAL A 84 -8.89 -2.54 -11.62
N PRO A 85 -10.21 -2.64 -11.37
CA PRO A 85 -10.76 -2.36 -10.03
C PRO A 85 -10.16 -3.31 -8.99
N HIS A 86 -9.79 -2.75 -7.85
CA HIS A 86 -9.24 -3.56 -6.76
C HIS A 86 -9.58 -2.95 -5.40
N ALA A 87 -9.59 -3.81 -4.40
CA ALA A 87 -9.87 -3.46 -3.01
C ALA A 87 -9.00 -4.30 -2.10
N ALA A 88 -8.74 -3.82 -0.90
CA ALA A 88 -7.89 -4.51 0.05
C ALA A 88 -8.50 -4.54 1.45
N LYS A 89 -8.25 -5.64 2.16
CA LYS A 89 -8.42 -5.73 3.61
C LYS A 89 -7.05 -5.97 4.20
N LEU A 90 -6.66 -5.09 5.10
CA LEU A 90 -5.37 -5.12 5.75
C LEU A 90 -5.57 -5.62 7.18
N ARG A 91 -4.94 -6.72 7.54
CA ARG A 91 -4.99 -7.21 8.92
C ARG A 91 -4.07 -6.38 9.81
N ALA A 92 -4.46 -6.20 11.05
CA ALA A 92 -3.65 -5.46 12.03
C ALA A 92 -2.20 -5.97 12.04
N GLY A 93 -1.24 -5.06 11.95
CA GLY A 93 0.17 -5.38 11.93
C GLY A 93 0.75 -5.71 10.56
N VAL A 94 -0.06 -5.72 9.50
CA VAL A 94 0.46 -5.94 8.15
C VAL A 94 1.38 -4.81 7.74
N ARG A 95 2.47 -5.17 7.07
CA ARG A 95 3.35 -4.22 6.40
C ARG A 95 3.49 -4.63 4.95
N VAL A 96 3.30 -3.67 4.06
CA VAL A 96 3.32 -3.88 2.61
C VAL A 96 4.14 -2.77 1.97
N ILE A 97 4.82 -3.09 0.87
CA ILE A 97 5.49 -2.09 0.03
C ILE A 97 4.84 -2.15 -1.34
N ASP A 98 4.36 -1.01 -1.81
CA ASP A 98 3.71 -0.90 -3.12
C ASP A 98 4.44 0.11 -4.00
N PHE A 99 4.57 -0.23 -5.28
CA PHE A 99 5.13 0.64 -6.31
C PHE A 99 4.06 0.99 -7.33
N PHE A 100 4.05 2.26 -7.76
CA PHE A 100 3.16 2.76 -8.80
C PHE A 100 3.99 3.33 -9.95
N ASP A 101 3.51 3.19 -11.16
CA ASP A 101 4.14 3.79 -12.34
C ASP A 101 3.77 5.27 -12.50
N ASP A 102 3.39 5.91 -11.40
CA ASP A 102 2.96 7.30 -11.32
C ASP A 102 3.63 7.96 -10.12
N PRO A 103 4.51 8.96 -10.33
CA PRO A 103 5.15 9.65 -9.21
C PRO A 103 4.16 10.47 -8.37
N ASN A 104 2.95 10.73 -8.89
CA ASN A 104 1.94 11.55 -8.24
C ASN A 104 0.72 10.74 -7.76
N ARG A 105 0.83 9.43 -7.63
CA ARG A 105 -0.27 8.60 -7.11
C ARG A 105 -0.73 9.09 -5.74
N TYR A 106 0.21 9.43 -4.87
CA TYR A 106 -0.04 10.08 -3.59
C TYR A 106 0.76 11.37 -3.48
N ARG A 107 0.25 12.31 -2.70
CA ARG A 107 0.95 13.54 -2.35
C ARG A 107 1.41 13.49 -0.91
N PRO A 108 2.50 14.19 -0.56
CA PRO A 108 2.89 14.32 0.83
C PRO A 108 1.78 14.98 1.64
N LYS A 109 1.62 14.52 2.87
CA LYS A 109 0.68 15.12 3.81
C LYS A 109 1.08 16.57 4.10
N ALA A 110 0.11 17.46 4.12
CA ALA A 110 0.34 18.85 4.50
C ALA A 110 0.70 18.93 5.99
N ARG A 111 1.57 19.87 6.33
CA ARG A 111 1.96 20.13 7.72
C ARG A 111 0.97 21.06 8.39
#